data_30b5e3b40f7859d857ddcd3644c5a65b
#
_entry.id   30b5e3b40f7859d857ddcd3644c5a65b
#
_cell.length_a   1.000
_cell.length_b   1.000
_cell.length_c   1.000
_cell.angle_alpha   90.00
_cell.angle_beta   90.00
_cell.angle_gamma   90.00
#
_symmetry.space_group_name_H-M   'P 1'
#
loop_
_entity.id
_entity.type
_entity.pdbx_description
1 polymer ?
#
loop_
_entity_poly.entity_id
_entity_poly.type
_entity_poly.pdbx_seq_one_letter_code
_entity_poly.pdbx_strand_id
1 'polypeptide(L)'
;MSIGEFFSIKVALWTEQLSVIRLYYRKSFHFALVDLALGFCSLFFNPYRTCRKRGEIYGETPLTTLHRIADICQLNQTDTWLELGSGRGKSCFWIAKFVPCRAIGVEKIPLFIYLARFLSALFRISADFQKKDMFDVNVSSATCIYVYSTCLTDAQWTLLSQRMNSLPQGARVVTISAPLPGWPNRPFPVSFPWGQTEAYLHHKK
;
A
#
# COMPACT_ATOMS: atom_id res chain seq x y z
N MET A 1 13.46 17.81 -12.88
CA MET A 1 13.78 17.74 -11.44
C MET A 1 15.04 18.53 -11.20
N SER A 2 14.98 19.55 -10.37
CA SER A 2 16.13 20.37 -9.99
C SER A 2 17.07 19.61 -9.04
N ILE A 3 18.33 20.08 -8.91
CA ILE A 3 19.30 19.50 -7.95
C ILE A 3 18.76 19.59 -6.52
N GLY A 4 18.09 20.70 -6.18
CA GLY A 4 17.48 20.89 -4.86
C GLY A 4 16.34 19.91 -4.56
N GLU A 5 15.45 19.68 -5.53
CA GLU A 5 14.38 18.66 -5.41
C GLU A 5 14.95 17.24 -5.21
N PHE A 6 15.99 16.90 -5.99
CA PHE A 6 16.66 15.60 -5.84
C PHE A 6 17.24 15.42 -4.44
N PHE A 7 17.92 16.45 -3.91
CA PHE A 7 18.50 16.41 -2.57
C PHE A 7 17.41 16.30 -1.49
N SER A 8 16.33 17.07 -1.61
CA SER A 8 15.18 17.02 -0.70
C SER A 8 14.55 15.64 -0.64
N ILE A 9 14.33 14.99 -1.78
CA ILE A 9 13.79 13.63 -1.85
C ILE A 9 14.75 12.63 -1.17
N LYS A 10 16.06 12.76 -1.36
CA LYS A 10 17.05 11.90 -0.70
C LYS A 10 17.02 12.05 0.81
N VAL A 11 16.98 13.28 1.31
CA VAL A 11 16.86 13.55 2.75
C VAL A 11 15.56 12.96 3.31
N ALA A 12 14.43 13.12 2.63
CA ALA A 12 13.15 12.55 3.05
C ALA A 12 13.20 11.00 3.12
N LEU A 13 13.81 10.35 2.13
CA LEU A 13 14.01 8.89 2.13
C LEU A 13 14.89 8.41 3.30
N TRP A 14 15.97 9.13 3.59
CA TRP A 14 16.84 8.81 4.74
C TRP A 14 16.12 8.99 6.08
N THR A 15 15.37 10.08 6.23
CA THR A 15 14.58 10.36 7.44
C THR A 15 13.52 9.28 7.67
N GLU A 16 12.83 8.87 6.61
CA GLU A 16 11.86 7.76 6.66
C GLU A 16 12.57 6.46 7.07
N GLN A 17 13.70 6.12 6.46
CA GLN A 17 14.44 4.89 6.78
C GLN A 17 14.90 4.86 8.24
N LEU A 18 15.40 5.97 8.79
CA LEU A 18 15.76 6.08 10.21
C LEU A 18 14.53 5.88 11.11
N SER A 19 13.39 6.45 10.73
CA SER A 19 12.13 6.27 11.45
C SER A 19 11.67 4.81 11.42
N VAL A 20 11.77 4.14 10.28
CA VAL A 20 11.45 2.71 10.12
C VAL A 20 12.32 1.84 11.03
N ILE A 21 13.63 2.07 11.04
CA ILE A 21 14.56 1.34 11.92
C ILE A 21 14.17 1.55 13.38
N ARG A 22 13.94 2.79 13.80
CA ARG A 22 13.61 3.14 15.18
C ARG A 22 12.27 2.59 15.64
N LEU A 23 11.23 2.69 14.80
CA LEU A 23 9.85 2.39 15.16
C LEU A 23 9.48 0.91 14.97
N TYR A 24 10.04 0.26 13.94
CA TYR A 24 9.57 -1.06 13.53
C TYR A 24 10.62 -2.16 13.61
N TYR A 25 11.89 -1.96 13.21
CA TYR A 25 12.91 -3.01 13.24
C TYR A 25 13.21 -3.47 14.65
N ARG A 26 13.21 -2.54 15.62
CA ARG A 26 13.40 -2.88 17.03
C ARG A 26 12.26 -3.71 17.62
N LYS A 27 11.05 -3.59 17.06
CA LYS A 27 9.85 -4.31 17.51
C LYS A 27 9.67 -5.66 16.80
N SER A 28 10.23 -5.83 15.61
CA SER A 28 10.10 -7.07 14.84
C SER A 28 11.31 -7.33 13.95
N PHE A 29 12.12 -8.30 14.37
CA PHE A 29 13.24 -8.80 13.58
C PHE A 29 12.77 -9.43 12.25
N HIS A 30 11.66 -10.18 12.26
CA HIS A 30 11.11 -10.77 11.04
C HIS A 30 10.73 -9.71 10.01
N PHE A 31 10.09 -8.62 10.44
CA PHE A 31 9.77 -7.51 9.54
C PHE A 31 11.03 -6.82 9.01
N ALA A 32 12.03 -6.61 9.85
CA ALA A 32 13.31 -6.04 9.43
C ALA A 32 13.96 -6.90 8.33
N LEU A 33 13.95 -8.22 8.48
CA LEU A 33 14.48 -9.14 7.47
C LEU A 33 13.70 -9.07 6.16
N VAL A 34 12.36 -8.99 6.21
CA VAL A 34 11.54 -8.82 4.99
C VAL A 34 11.87 -7.51 4.28
N ASP A 35 11.92 -6.39 5.00
CA ASP A 35 12.18 -5.08 4.38
C ASP A 35 13.59 -5.01 3.80
N LEU A 36 14.59 -5.57 4.48
CA LEU A 36 15.95 -5.71 3.96
C LEU A 36 16.00 -6.61 2.72
N ALA A 37 15.30 -7.75 2.74
CA ALA A 37 15.23 -8.66 1.60
C ALA A 37 14.57 -7.99 0.38
N LEU A 38 13.48 -7.22 0.58
CA LEU A 38 12.86 -6.41 -0.49
C LEU A 38 13.83 -5.37 -1.04
N GLY A 39 14.60 -4.72 -0.17
CA GLY A 39 15.67 -3.79 -0.56
C GLY A 39 16.74 -4.46 -1.40
N PHE A 40 17.27 -5.61 -0.94
CA PHE A 40 18.28 -6.40 -1.65
C PHE A 40 17.77 -6.90 -3.02
N CYS A 41 16.57 -7.45 -3.07
CA CYS A 41 15.94 -7.89 -4.32
C CYS A 41 15.80 -6.74 -5.34
N SER A 42 15.69 -5.49 -4.89
CA SER A 42 15.60 -4.33 -5.78
C SER A 42 16.90 -4.07 -6.57
N LEU A 43 18.02 -4.57 -6.11
CA LEU A 43 19.29 -4.48 -6.85
C LEU A 43 19.25 -5.32 -8.14
N PHE A 44 18.55 -6.45 -8.10
CA PHE A 44 18.43 -7.38 -9.25
C PHE A 44 17.12 -7.15 -10.02
N PHE A 45 16.03 -6.90 -9.31
CA PHE A 45 14.68 -6.73 -9.86
C PHE A 45 14.13 -5.36 -9.49
N ASN A 46 14.67 -4.30 -10.11
CA ASN A 46 14.26 -2.94 -9.84
C ASN A 46 12.76 -2.74 -10.17
N PRO A 47 11.88 -2.48 -9.17
CA PRO A 47 10.44 -2.39 -9.36
C PRO A 47 10.04 -1.22 -10.26
N TYR A 48 10.71 -0.09 -10.15
CA TYR A 48 10.47 1.08 -11.02
C TYR A 48 10.73 0.77 -12.49
N ARG A 49 11.85 0.06 -12.78
CA ARG A 49 12.17 -0.37 -14.15
C ARG A 49 11.17 -1.39 -14.67
N THR A 50 10.73 -2.32 -13.80
CA THR A 50 9.77 -3.36 -14.16
C THR A 50 8.43 -2.75 -14.55
N CYS A 51 7.89 -1.84 -13.75
CA CYS A 51 6.63 -1.16 -14.04
C CYS A 51 6.75 -0.24 -15.26
N ARG A 52 7.83 0.55 -15.39
CA ARG A 52 8.04 1.42 -16.55
C ARG A 52 8.06 0.66 -17.88
N LYS A 53 8.66 -0.55 -17.93
CA LYS A 53 8.63 -1.39 -19.13
C LYS A 53 7.23 -1.84 -19.53
N ARG A 54 6.28 -1.79 -18.60
CA ARG A 54 4.87 -2.15 -18.79
C ARG A 54 3.96 -0.93 -19.00
N GLY A 55 4.54 0.28 -19.05
CA GLY A 55 3.77 1.52 -19.11
C GLY A 55 3.07 1.88 -17.79
N GLU A 56 3.56 1.34 -16.66
CA GLU A 56 2.98 1.52 -15.33
C GLU A 56 3.90 2.36 -14.44
N ILE A 57 3.30 3.03 -13.44
CA ILE A 57 4.03 3.78 -12.43
C ILE A 57 4.13 2.92 -11.17
N TYR A 58 5.32 2.88 -10.58
CA TYR A 58 5.55 2.25 -9.30
C TYR A 58 5.76 3.29 -8.21
N GLY A 59 5.11 3.09 -7.07
CA GLY A 59 5.33 3.87 -5.85
C GLY A 59 5.09 3.00 -4.62
N GLU A 60 5.80 3.27 -3.53
CA GLU A 60 5.56 2.63 -2.24
C GLU A 60 5.11 3.68 -1.23
N THR A 61 4.10 3.33 -0.44
CA THR A 61 3.67 4.15 0.69
C THR A 61 4.73 4.11 1.79
N PRO A 62 5.21 5.26 2.28
CA PRO A 62 6.06 5.32 3.46
C PRO A 62 5.38 4.63 4.64
N LEU A 63 6.12 3.87 5.44
CA LEU A 63 5.54 3.12 6.55
C LEU A 63 5.01 4.03 7.66
N THR A 64 5.58 5.22 7.82
CA THR A 64 5.06 6.24 8.74
C THR A 64 3.70 6.78 8.26
N THR A 65 3.53 6.97 6.96
CA THR A 65 2.25 7.32 6.34
C THR A 65 1.24 6.19 6.47
N LEU A 66 1.65 4.94 6.23
CA LEU A 66 0.79 3.77 6.39
C LEU A 66 0.30 3.61 7.83
N HIS A 67 1.18 3.86 8.82
CA HIS A 67 0.82 3.87 10.24
C HIS A 67 -0.30 4.89 10.52
N ARG A 68 -0.13 6.12 10.05
CA ARG A 68 -1.13 7.17 10.18
C ARG A 68 -2.47 6.77 9.54
N ILE A 69 -2.44 6.14 8.36
CA ILE A 69 -3.64 5.62 7.69
C ILE A 69 -4.31 4.55 8.56
N ALA A 70 -3.55 3.59 9.10
CA ALA A 70 -4.08 2.54 9.95
C ALA A 70 -4.75 3.09 11.21
N ASP A 71 -4.15 4.10 11.85
CA ASP A 71 -4.71 4.80 13.02
C ASP A 71 -6.01 5.54 12.67
N ILE A 72 -6.03 6.31 11.57
CA ILE A 72 -7.21 7.06 11.14
C ILE A 72 -8.36 6.12 10.77
N CYS A 73 -8.04 4.96 10.17
CA CYS A 73 -9.00 3.90 9.89
C CYS A 73 -9.41 3.11 11.13
N GLN A 74 -8.73 3.27 12.26
CA GLN A 74 -8.98 2.49 13.49
C GLN A 74 -8.98 0.99 13.22
N LEU A 75 -7.97 0.52 12.49
CA LEU A 75 -7.87 -0.90 12.13
C LEU A 75 -7.70 -1.76 13.38
N ASN A 76 -8.42 -2.88 13.42
CA ASN A 76 -8.43 -3.80 14.55
C ASN A 76 -8.56 -5.27 14.07
N GLN A 77 -8.60 -6.20 15.02
CA GLN A 77 -8.58 -7.65 14.74
C GLN A 77 -9.77 -8.20 13.94
N THR A 78 -10.87 -7.46 13.86
CA THR A 78 -12.05 -7.87 13.07
C THR A 78 -11.94 -7.41 11.61
N ASP A 79 -10.92 -6.62 11.29
CA ASP A 79 -10.75 -6.06 9.97
C ASP A 79 -10.05 -7.00 8.99
N THR A 80 -10.42 -6.83 7.74
CA THR A 80 -9.70 -7.36 6.59
C THR A 80 -9.22 -6.19 5.73
N TRP A 81 -7.92 -5.91 5.81
CA TRP A 81 -7.23 -4.97 4.93
C TRP A 81 -7.04 -5.59 3.56
N LEU A 82 -7.48 -4.89 2.52
CA LEU A 82 -7.26 -5.27 1.12
C LEU A 82 -6.55 -4.13 0.39
N GLU A 83 -5.32 -4.37 -0.05
CA GLU A 83 -4.54 -3.42 -0.84
C GLU A 83 -4.64 -3.75 -2.33
N LEU A 84 -5.16 -2.79 -3.10
CA LEU A 84 -5.30 -2.90 -4.54
C LEU A 84 -4.08 -2.27 -5.23
N GLY A 85 -3.27 -3.10 -5.87
CA GLY A 85 -1.96 -2.72 -6.40
C GLY A 85 -0.87 -2.80 -5.33
N SER A 86 -0.77 -3.93 -4.63
CA SER A 86 0.14 -4.08 -3.49
C SER A 86 1.64 -4.10 -3.85
N GLY A 87 1.98 -4.09 -5.14
CA GLY A 87 3.37 -4.15 -5.58
C GLY A 87 4.10 -5.36 -4.99
N ARG A 88 5.24 -5.13 -4.34
CA ARG A 88 6.04 -6.16 -3.68
C ARG A 88 5.53 -6.57 -2.30
N GLY A 89 4.41 -5.98 -1.84
CA GLY A 89 3.73 -6.33 -0.61
C GLY A 89 4.28 -5.69 0.67
N LYS A 90 5.14 -4.67 0.59
CA LYS A 90 5.77 -4.04 1.76
C LYS A 90 4.75 -3.54 2.78
N SER A 91 3.70 -2.83 2.34
CA SER A 91 2.60 -2.37 3.18
C SER A 91 1.80 -3.53 3.79
N CYS A 92 1.49 -4.57 3.02
CA CYS A 92 0.81 -5.76 3.52
C CYS A 92 1.63 -6.48 4.61
N PHE A 93 2.95 -6.58 4.45
CA PHE A 93 3.82 -7.14 5.50
C PHE A 93 3.80 -6.31 6.77
N TRP A 94 3.81 -4.99 6.63
CA TRP A 94 3.74 -4.09 7.77
C TRP A 94 2.40 -4.21 8.49
N ILE A 95 1.28 -4.17 7.74
CA ILE A 95 -0.06 -4.35 8.30
C ILE A 95 -0.16 -5.70 9.04
N ALA A 96 0.21 -6.81 8.38
CA ALA A 96 0.14 -8.14 8.99
C ALA A 96 0.99 -8.30 10.24
N LYS A 97 2.04 -7.46 10.42
CA LYS A 97 2.94 -7.58 11.55
C LYS A 97 2.61 -6.65 12.72
N PHE A 98 2.12 -5.44 12.41
CA PHE A 98 1.97 -4.39 13.43
C PHE A 98 0.51 -3.99 13.69
N VAL A 99 -0.40 -4.42 12.82
CA VAL A 99 -1.83 -4.20 12.98
C VAL A 99 -2.51 -5.56 13.18
N PRO A 100 -3.35 -5.72 14.21
CA PRO A 100 -3.96 -7.02 14.50
C PRO A 100 -5.15 -7.32 13.56
N CYS A 101 -4.92 -7.28 12.23
CA CYS A 101 -5.96 -7.56 11.24
C CYS A 101 -5.41 -8.46 10.12
N ARG A 102 -6.32 -9.05 9.34
CA ARG A 102 -5.95 -9.81 8.15
C ARG A 102 -5.48 -8.86 7.05
N ALA A 103 -4.31 -9.14 6.44
CA ALA A 103 -3.76 -8.35 5.34
C ALA A 103 -3.76 -9.16 4.03
N ILE A 104 -4.35 -8.56 2.98
CA ILE A 104 -4.43 -9.15 1.63
C ILE A 104 -3.88 -8.14 0.63
N GLY A 105 -2.90 -8.54 -0.18
CA GLY A 105 -2.37 -7.76 -1.29
C GLY A 105 -2.81 -8.32 -2.63
N VAL A 106 -3.30 -7.45 -3.51
CA VAL A 106 -3.66 -7.78 -4.89
C VAL A 106 -2.71 -7.07 -5.84
N GLU A 107 -2.07 -7.84 -6.72
CA GLU A 107 -1.11 -7.31 -7.67
C GLU A 107 -1.13 -8.16 -8.95
N LYS A 108 -1.06 -7.52 -10.11
CA LYS A 108 -1.10 -8.23 -11.41
C LYS A 108 0.28 -8.66 -11.90
N ILE A 109 1.37 -8.07 -11.41
CA ILE A 109 2.74 -8.40 -11.83
C ILE A 109 3.17 -9.71 -11.16
N PRO A 110 3.38 -10.82 -11.92
CA PRO A 110 3.66 -12.13 -11.34
C PRO A 110 4.92 -12.13 -10.46
N LEU A 111 5.97 -11.44 -10.91
CA LEU A 111 7.26 -11.37 -10.19
C LEU A 111 7.08 -10.82 -8.77
N PHE A 112 6.28 -9.77 -8.61
CA PHE A 112 6.02 -9.16 -7.30
C PHE A 112 5.26 -10.11 -6.38
N ILE A 113 4.23 -10.78 -6.90
CA ILE A 113 3.44 -11.73 -6.13
C ILE A 113 4.27 -12.95 -5.70
N TYR A 114 5.07 -13.53 -6.60
CA TYR A 114 5.89 -14.68 -6.25
C TYR A 114 6.95 -14.32 -5.20
N LEU A 115 7.58 -13.15 -5.33
CA LEU A 115 8.51 -12.64 -4.32
C LEU A 115 7.80 -12.43 -2.98
N ALA A 116 6.64 -11.76 -2.97
CA ALA A 116 5.88 -11.51 -1.75
C ALA A 116 5.46 -12.81 -1.05
N ARG A 117 4.94 -13.80 -1.80
CA ARG A 117 4.58 -15.12 -1.24
C ARG A 117 5.79 -15.86 -0.69
N PHE A 118 6.92 -15.84 -1.40
CA PHE A 118 8.15 -16.46 -0.93
C PHE A 118 8.63 -15.82 0.39
N LEU A 119 8.67 -14.49 0.47
CA LEU A 119 9.08 -13.78 1.69
C LEU A 119 8.09 -13.98 2.83
N SER A 120 6.77 -14.02 2.56
CA SER A 120 5.73 -14.33 3.54
C SER A 120 5.97 -15.70 4.21
N ALA A 121 6.23 -16.72 3.40
CA ALA A 121 6.53 -18.06 3.88
C ALA A 121 7.87 -18.12 4.63
N LEU A 122 8.93 -17.55 4.05
CA LEU A 122 10.29 -17.60 4.60
C LEU A 122 10.38 -16.94 5.98
N PHE A 123 9.77 -15.76 6.12
CA PHE A 123 9.83 -14.97 7.37
C PHE A 123 8.60 -15.13 8.26
N ARG A 124 7.67 -16.03 7.90
CA ARG A 124 6.48 -16.36 8.69
C ARG A 124 5.65 -15.12 9.06
N ILE A 125 5.42 -14.23 8.09
CA ILE A 125 4.50 -13.10 8.23
C ILE A 125 3.22 -13.45 7.47
N SER A 126 2.09 -13.57 8.19
CA SER A 126 0.80 -14.00 7.65
C SER A 126 0.12 -12.89 6.83
N ALA A 127 0.64 -12.64 5.63
CA ALA A 127 0.01 -11.78 4.63
C ALA A 127 -0.37 -12.61 3.40
N ASP A 128 -1.60 -12.46 2.93
CA ASP A 128 -2.09 -13.15 1.74
C ASP A 128 -1.79 -12.33 0.49
N PHE A 129 -1.36 -12.98 -0.61
CA PHE A 129 -1.08 -12.31 -1.86
C PHE A 129 -1.80 -12.96 -3.04
N GLN A 130 -2.58 -12.20 -3.80
CA GLN A 130 -3.37 -12.65 -4.93
C GLN A 130 -2.83 -12.06 -6.24
N LYS A 131 -2.49 -12.95 -7.20
CA LYS A 131 -2.14 -12.53 -8.56
C LYS A 131 -3.42 -12.29 -9.34
N LYS A 132 -3.90 -11.04 -9.32
CA LYS A 132 -5.10 -10.59 -10.02
C LYS A 132 -4.96 -9.14 -10.45
N ASP A 133 -5.73 -8.73 -11.45
CA ASP A 133 -5.97 -7.31 -11.67
C ASP A 133 -6.88 -6.75 -10.56
N MET A 134 -6.62 -5.53 -10.12
CA MET A 134 -7.41 -4.88 -9.06
C MET A 134 -8.89 -4.73 -9.45
N PHE A 135 -9.18 -4.70 -10.75
CA PHE A 135 -10.55 -4.60 -11.26
C PHE A 135 -11.29 -5.95 -11.30
N ASP A 136 -10.60 -7.09 -11.10
CA ASP A 136 -11.19 -8.44 -11.15
C ASP A 136 -11.30 -9.10 -9.77
N VAL A 137 -10.87 -8.41 -8.71
CA VAL A 137 -10.92 -8.97 -7.36
C VAL A 137 -12.30 -8.81 -6.73
N ASN A 138 -12.73 -9.82 -5.97
CA ASN A 138 -13.92 -9.71 -5.12
C ASN A 138 -13.55 -8.93 -3.85
N VAL A 139 -14.20 -7.78 -3.65
CA VAL A 139 -13.96 -6.90 -2.50
C VAL A 139 -14.97 -7.09 -1.36
N SER A 140 -15.99 -7.95 -1.52
CA SER A 140 -17.13 -8.06 -0.59
C SER A 140 -16.75 -8.51 0.82
N SER A 141 -15.58 -9.12 1.02
CA SER A 141 -15.08 -9.55 2.35
C SER A 141 -14.12 -8.54 2.99
N ALA A 142 -13.76 -7.46 2.28
CA ALA A 142 -12.87 -6.45 2.82
C ALA A 142 -13.63 -5.45 3.69
N THR A 143 -13.08 -5.12 4.85
CA THR A 143 -13.62 -4.05 5.72
C THR A 143 -12.82 -2.75 5.61
N CYS A 144 -11.59 -2.83 5.09
CA CYS A 144 -10.78 -1.66 4.76
C CYS A 144 -10.02 -1.90 3.46
N ILE A 145 -10.26 -1.05 2.47
CA ILE A 145 -9.54 -1.08 1.19
C ILE A 145 -8.55 0.09 1.14
N TYR A 146 -7.36 -0.19 0.64
CA TYR A 146 -6.34 0.81 0.35
C TYR A 146 -5.97 0.81 -1.13
N VAL A 147 -5.95 2.01 -1.73
CA VAL A 147 -5.57 2.20 -3.14
C VAL A 147 -4.56 3.35 -3.24
N TYR A 148 -3.32 3.01 -3.54
CA TYR A 148 -2.32 4.00 -3.94
C TYR A 148 -2.19 3.98 -5.47
N SER A 149 -3.07 4.69 -6.14
CA SER A 149 -3.14 4.66 -7.61
C SER A 149 -3.31 6.05 -8.18
N THR A 150 -2.19 6.76 -8.27
CA THR A 150 -2.14 8.11 -8.84
C THR A 150 -2.14 8.13 -10.38
N CYS A 151 -2.18 6.95 -11.02
CA CYS A 151 -2.07 6.79 -12.47
C CYS A 151 -3.31 6.18 -13.12
N LEU A 152 -4.43 6.06 -12.40
CA LEU A 152 -5.69 5.58 -12.98
C LEU A 152 -6.32 6.67 -13.85
N THR A 153 -6.86 6.26 -14.99
CA THR A 153 -7.71 7.10 -15.83
C THR A 153 -9.07 7.34 -15.17
N ASP A 154 -9.81 8.35 -15.61
CA ASP A 154 -11.17 8.64 -15.09
C ASP A 154 -12.12 7.45 -15.25
N ALA A 155 -12.02 6.73 -16.36
CA ALA A 155 -12.81 5.51 -16.58
C ALA A 155 -12.47 4.41 -15.57
N GLN A 156 -11.20 4.24 -15.25
CA GLN A 156 -10.75 3.28 -14.25
C GLN A 156 -11.17 3.70 -12.82
N TRP A 157 -11.10 5.00 -12.50
CA TRP A 157 -11.63 5.53 -11.24
C TRP A 157 -13.14 5.28 -11.11
N THR A 158 -13.90 5.52 -12.17
CA THR A 158 -15.35 5.26 -12.19
C THR A 158 -15.64 3.77 -11.98
N LEU A 159 -14.92 2.89 -12.68
CA LEU A 159 -15.06 1.44 -12.52
C LEU A 159 -14.71 1.00 -11.09
N LEU A 160 -13.62 1.51 -10.51
CA LEU A 160 -13.23 1.23 -9.15
C LEU A 160 -14.34 1.64 -8.17
N SER A 161 -14.86 2.86 -8.31
CA SER A 161 -15.96 3.37 -7.49
C SER A 161 -17.18 2.47 -7.53
N GLN A 162 -17.59 2.01 -8.72
CA GLN A 162 -18.71 1.08 -8.90
C GLN A 162 -18.47 -0.26 -8.18
N ARG A 163 -17.24 -0.79 -8.24
CA ARG A 163 -16.90 -2.05 -7.56
C ARG A 163 -16.96 -1.92 -6.04
N MET A 164 -16.64 -0.75 -5.48
CA MET A 164 -16.76 -0.51 -4.05
C MET A 164 -18.21 -0.61 -3.53
N ASN A 165 -19.22 -0.56 -4.43
CA ASN A 165 -20.62 -0.75 -4.03
C ASN A 165 -20.91 -2.15 -3.45
N SER A 166 -20.11 -3.16 -3.74
CA SER A 166 -20.23 -4.51 -3.16
C SER A 166 -19.60 -4.68 -1.78
N LEU A 167 -18.96 -3.64 -1.25
CA LEU A 167 -18.41 -3.65 0.10
C LEU A 167 -19.51 -3.78 1.17
N PRO A 168 -19.21 -4.41 2.31
CA PRO A 168 -20.14 -4.45 3.43
C PRO A 168 -20.38 -3.04 3.98
N GLN A 169 -21.55 -2.83 4.59
CA GLN A 169 -21.88 -1.59 5.27
C GLN A 169 -20.85 -1.27 6.36
N GLY A 170 -20.45 -0.01 6.47
CA GLY A 170 -19.42 0.44 7.39
C GLY A 170 -17.97 0.18 6.92
N ALA A 171 -17.77 -0.47 5.78
CA ALA A 171 -16.43 -0.63 5.21
C ALA A 171 -15.80 0.73 4.90
N ARG A 172 -14.48 0.79 5.01
CA ARG A 172 -13.66 1.98 4.77
C ARG A 172 -12.85 1.81 3.48
N VAL A 173 -12.74 2.88 2.72
CA VAL A 173 -11.85 2.92 1.55
C VAL A 173 -10.93 4.12 1.70
N VAL A 174 -9.63 3.91 1.56
CA VAL A 174 -8.63 4.97 1.56
C VAL A 174 -8.00 5.06 0.19
N THR A 175 -8.05 6.26 -0.39
CA THR A 175 -7.39 6.56 -1.66
C THR A 175 -6.35 7.67 -1.48
N ILE A 176 -5.32 7.69 -2.31
CA ILE A 176 -4.25 8.70 -2.27
C ILE A 176 -4.40 9.64 -3.46
N SER A 177 -4.27 10.94 -3.20
CA SER A 177 -4.26 12.06 -4.16
C SER A 177 -5.58 12.35 -4.87
N ALA A 178 -6.53 11.42 -4.92
CA ALA A 178 -7.84 11.66 -5.50
C ALA A 178 -8.93 10.89 -4.75
N PRO A 179 -10.11 11.47 -4.52
CA PRO A 179 -11.24 10.77 -3.91
C PRO A 179 -11.94 9.85 -4.90
N LEU A 180 -12.66 8.84 -4.38
CA LEU A 180 -13.56 8.01 -5.20
C LEU A 180 -14.71 8.86 -5.75
N PRO A 181 -14.98 8.80 -7.06
CA PRO A 181 -16.10 9.51 -7.66
C PRO A 181 -17.43 9.10 -7.04
N GLY A 182 -18.25 10.10 -6.66
CA GLY A 182 -19.58 9.88 -6.11
C GLY A 182 -19.65 9.39 -4.66
N TRP A 183 -18.50 9.19 -3.99
CA TRP A 183 -18.48 8.79 -2.58
C TRP A 183 -18.20 9.97 -1.65
N PRO A 184 -18.93 10.11 -0.53
CA PRO A 184 -18.55 11.05 0.51
C PRO A 184 -17.16 10.69 1.05
N ASN A 185 -16.36 11.72 1.34
CA ASN A 185 -15.00 11.51 1.81
C ASN A 185 -14.62 12.51 2.91
N ARG A 186 -13.58 12.14 3.66
CA ARG A 186 -12.89 13.00 4.61
C ARG A 186 -11.43 13.06 4.22
N PRO A 187 -10.93 14.20 3.70
CA PRO A 187 -9.53 14.36 3.39
C PRO A 187 -8.68 14.45 4.65
N PHE A 188 -7.43 13.98 4.56
CA PHE A 188 -6.42 14.18 5.60
C PHE A 188 -5.01 14.20 4.98
N PRO A 189 -4.09 15.02 5.53
CA PRO A 189 -2.77 15.18 4.97
C PRO A 189 -1.91 13.94 5.23
N VAL A 190 -1.14 13.56 4.21
CA VAL A 190 -0.14 12.48 4.25
C VAL A 190 1.15 12.93 3.59
N SER A 191 2.28 12.35 4.02
CA SER A 191 3.61 12.70 3.53
C SER A 191 4.20 11.55 2.73
N PHE A 192 4.81 11.91 1.59
CA PHE A 192 5.58 11.03 0.74
C PHE A 192 6.97 11.63 0.50
N PRO A 193 7.97 10.85 0.03
CA PRO A 193 9.31 11.41 -0.25
C PRO A 193 9.33 12.53 -1.28
N TRP A 194 8.32 12.57 -2.17
CA TRP A 194 8.17 13.60 -3.19
C TRP A 194 7.38 14.84 -2.73
N GLY A 195 6.77 14.81 -1.53
CA GLY A 195 6.03 15.93 -0.97
C GLY A 195 4.82 15.52 -0.13
N GLN A 196 4.01 16.51 0.23
CA GLN A 196 2.74 16.30 0.92
C GLN A 196 1.60 16.19 -0.10
N THR A 197 0.62 15.34 0.20
CA THR A 197 -0.62 15.21 -0.54
C THR A 197 -1.76 14.86 0.41
N GLU A 198 -2.96 14.73 -0.12
CA GLU A 198 -4.12 14.28 0.64
C GLU A 198 -4.40 12.79 0.41
N ALA A 199 -4.77 12.11 1.48
CA ALA A 199 -5.49 10.86 1.44
C ALA A 199 -6.97 11.12 1.75
N TYR A 200 -7.85 10.30 1.20
CA TYR A 200 -9.28 10.44 1.34
C TYR A 200 -9.87 9.19 1.98
N LEU A 201 -10.48 9.35 3.14
CA LEU A 201 -11.21 8.27 3.81
C LEU A 201 -12.69 8.32 3.41
N HIS A 202 -13.17 7.21 2.86
CA HIS A 202 -14.56 6.99 2.50
C HIS A 202 -15.18 5.92 3.40
N HIS A 203 -16.47 6.07 3.71
CA HIS A 203 -17.24 5.06 4.42
C HIS A 203 -18.37 4.55 3.54
N LYS A 204 -18.53 3.22 3.46
CA LYS A 204 -19.69 2.59 2.85
C LYS A 204 -20.91 2.83 3.75
N LYS A 205 -21.90 3.53 3.23
CA LYS A 205 -23.23 3.72 3.85
C LYS A 205 -24.13 2.54 3.57
#